data_eae0f240cd77ef6a77f0b74a6059a84b
#
_entry.id   eae0f240cd77ef6a77f0b74a6059a84b
#
_cell.length_a   1.000
_cell.length_b   1.000
_cell.length_c   1.000
_cell.angle_alpha   90.00
_cell.angle_beta   90.00
_cell.angle_gamma   90.00
#
_symmetry.space_group_name_H-M   'P 1'
#
loop_
_entity.id
_entity.type
_entity.pdbx_description
1 polymer ?
#
loop_
_entity_poly.entity_id
_entity_poly.type
_entity_poly.pdbx_seq_one_letter_code
_entity_poly.pdbx_strand_id
1 'polypeptide(L)'
;MPSVICPLSIVPVRKEPNDRAEMVTQWLFGETAEVMERTEKWSRLKFDHDGYEGWVDNKQIAPCLTPNYDPDLRVIDLNTLVDLGDRQVLVPYGGVVPFYEQGTILWNDERVPVSAVTNHKPDLERADLLELYLHTFLGAPYLWGGRTPAGVDCSGLTQMLFILMGIYLPRDASQQAMEGDPIELLDLCEPGDLVFFDNDEGRIIHVGVILTRNDEGDLRVAHSSGRVRIDKLDQQGIFNAEDGKYSHRMRMVRRVL
;
A
#
# COMPACT_ATOMS: atom_id res chain seq x y z
N MET A 1 -22.96 7.35 -7.38
CA MET A 1 -23.08 5.88 -7.24
C MET A 1 -23.12 5.53 -5.75
N PRO A 2 -23.64 4.37 -5.33
CA PRO A 2 -23.64 4.05 -3.90
C PRO A 2 -22.20 3.86 -3.41
N SER A 3 -21.86 4.55 -2.34
CA SER A 3 -20.58 4.40 -1.64
C SER A 3 -20.62 3.21 -0.70
N VAL A 4 -19.55 2.46 -0.64
CA VAL A 4 -19.39 1.28 0.20
C VAL A 4 -18.09 1.34 0.99
N ILE A 5 -18.02 0.61 2.11
CA ILE A 5 -16.87 0.55 3.01
C ILE A 5 -16.46 -0.90 3.25
N CYS A 6 -15.16 -1.14 3.43
CA CYS A 6 -14.63 -2.45 3.82
C CYS A 6 -14.96 -2.76 5.29
N PRO A 7 -15.82 -3.75 5.58
CA PRO A 7 -16.23 -4.08 6.95
C PRO A 7 -15.36 -5.18 7.57
N LEU A 8 -14.40 -5.70 6.85
CA LEU A 8 -13.55 -6.84 7.22
C LEU A 8 -12.10 -6.41 7.29
N SER A 9 -11.27 -7.18 7.95
CA SER A 9 -9.84 -6.90 8.10
C SER A 9 -9.19 -6.64 6.74
N ILE A 10 -9.25 -7.61 5.85
CA ILE A 10 -8.65 -7.56 4.49
C ILE A 10 -9.59 -8.31 3.55
N VAL A 11 -9.95 -7.68 2.45
CA VAL A 11 -10.77 -8.27 1.40
C VAL A 11 -9.95 -8.42 0.11
N PRO A 12 -9.86 -9.62 -0.48
CA PRO A 12 -9.20 -9.80 -1.77
C PRO A 12 -10.03 -9.18 -2.88
N VAL A 13 -9.39 -8.35 -3.69
CA VAL A 13 -9.98 -7.77 -4.90
C VAL A 13 -9.54 -8.58 -6.10
N ARG A 14 -10.49 -9.03 -6.90
CA ARG A 14 -10.26 -9.93 -8.03
C ARG A 14 -10.33 -9.19 -9.36
N LYS A 15 -9.57 -9.68 -10.33
CA LYS A 15 -9.59 -9.19 -11.71
C LYS A 15 -10.92 -9.49 -12.42
N GLU A 16 -11.56 -10.61 -12.07
CA GLU A 16 -12.82 -11.09 -12.61
C GLU A 16 -13.75 -11.53 -11.47
N PRO A 17 -15.08 -11.57 -11.65
CA PRO A 17 -16.05 -11.95 -10.63
C PRO A 17 -16.01 -13.46 -10.33
N ASN A 18 -14.89 -13.95 -9.81
CA ASN A 18 -14.63 -15.36 -9.56
C ASN A 18 -13.58 -15.54 -8.44
N ASP A 19 -13.83 -16.43 -7.48
CA ASP A 19 -12.91 -16.73 -6.37
C ASP A 19 -11.53 -17.23 -6.82
N ARG A 20 -11.43 -17.87 -7.99
CA ARG A 20 -10.19 -18.39 -8.57
C ARG A 20 -9.46 -17.38 -9.46
N ALA A 21 -10.06 -16.21 -9.72
CA ALA A 21 -9.42 -15.16 -10.50
C ALA A 21 -8.21 -14.58 -9.75
N GLU A 22 -7.31 -13.97 -10.52
CA GLU A 22 -6.15 -13.26 -10.00
C GLU A 22 -6.58 -12.24 -8.93
N MET A 23 -5.90 -12.25 -7.77
CA MET A 23 -5.99 -11.16 -6.79
C MET A 23 -5.14 -10.00 -7.31
N VAL A 24 -5.77 -8.88 -7.62
CA VAL A 24 -5.08 -7.70 -8.18
C VAL A 24 -4.70 -6.68 -7.12
N THR A 25 -5.47 -6.64 -6.01
CA THR A 25 -5.17 -5.81 -4.84
C THR A 25 -5.92 -6.32 -3.61
N GLN A 26 -5.71 -5.69 -2.48
CA GLN A 26 -6.45 -5.89 -1.23
C GLN A 26 -7.20 -4.61 -0.86
N TRP A 27 -8.41 -4.77 -0.35
CA TRP A 27 -9.24 -3.70 0.21
C TRP A 27 -9.21 -3.83 1.72
N LEU A 28 -8.73 -2.79 2.40
CA LEU A 28 -8.45 -2.84 3.83
C LEU A 28 -9.62 -2.25 4.63
N PHE A 29 -9.77 -2.69 5.88
CA PHE A 29 -10.79 -2.18 6.80
C PHE A 29 -10.87 -0.65 6.74
N GLY A 30 -12.10 -0.14 6.65
CA GLY A 30 -12.39 1.29 6.66
C GLY A 30 -12.15 2.02 5.33
N GLU A 31 -11.45 1.43 4.36
CA GLU A 31 -11.33 2.03 3.02
C GLU A 31 -12.69 2.04 2.31
N THR A 32 -12.95 3.09 1.52
CA THR A 32 -14.19 3.26 0.75
C THR A 32 -14.00 3.06 -0.75
N ALA A 33 -15.12 2.80 -1.41
CA ALA A 33 -15.18 2.63 -2.85
C ALA A 33 -16.58 2.97 -3.39
N GLU A 34 -16.64 3.28 -4.68
CA GLU A 34 -17.89 3.39 -5.44
C GLU A 34 -18.25 2.07 -6.12
N VAL A 35 -19.55 1.71 -6.12
CA VAL A 35 -20.04 0.54 -6.85
C VAL A 35 -20.28 0.93 -8.31
N MET A 36 -19.45 0.42 -9.22
CA MET A 36 -19.52 0.65 -10.66
C MET A 36 -20.51 -0.30 -11.35
N GLU A 37 -20.53 -1.56 -10.88
CA GLU A 37 -21.37 -2.62 -11.41
C GLU A 37 -21.72 -3.61 -10.30
N ARG A 38 -22.93 -4.17 -10.30
CA ARG A 38 -23.35 -5.19 -9.34
C ARG A 38 -24.05 -6.35 -10.03
N THR A 39 -23.59 -7.54 -9.74
CA THR A 39 -24.22 -8.81 -10.10
C THR A 39 -24.84 -9.46 -8.88
N GLU A 40 -25.43 -10.66 -9.02
CA GLU A 40 -25.99 -11.40 -7.90
C GLU A 40 -24.98 -11.70 -6.78
N LYS A 41 -23.70 -11.98 -7.13
CA LYS A 41 -22.67 -12.41 -6.16
C LYS A 41 -21.52 -11.43 -6.04
N TRP A 42 -21.24 -10.60 -7.05
CA TRP A 42 -20.05 -9.78 -7.14
C TRP A 42 -20.39 -8.33 -7.45
N SER A 43 -19.57 -7.42 -6.93
CA SER A 43 -19.59 -6.01 -7.33
C SER A 43 -18.23 -5.60 -7.88
N ARG A 44 -18.21 -4.85 -8.99
CA ARG A 44 -17.04 -4.13 -9.45
C ARG A 44 -17.00 -2.81 -8.72
N LEU A 45 -15.92 -2.59 -7.97
CA LEU A 45 -15.69 -1.40 -7.18
C LEU A 45 -14.61 -0.55 -7.81
N LYS A 46 -14.72 0.78 -7.63
CA LYS A 46 -13.66 1.74 -7.87
C LYS A 46 -13.26 2.33 -6.53
N PHE A 47 -12.01 2.11 -6.12
CA PHE A 47 -11.51 2.51 -4.80
C PHE A 47 -11.22 4.01 -4.76
N ASP A 48 -11.62 4.67 -3.66
CA ASP A 48 -11.53 6.13 -3.56
C ASP A 48 -10.10 6.64 -3.45
N HIS A 49 -9.20 5.82 -2.85
CA HIS A 49 -7.82 6.24 -2.58
C HIS A 49 -6.90 6.24 -3.81
N ASP A 50 -7.16 5.42 -4.83
CA ASP A 50 -6.28 5.30 -6.00
C ASP A 50 -7.03 5.17 -7.34
N GLY A 51 -8.35 5.10 -7.30
CA GLY A 51 -9.20 4.92 -8.48
C GLY A 51 -9.08 3.53 -9.13
N TYR A 52 -8.36 2.59 -8.51
CA TYR A 52 -8.22 1.23 -9.03
C TYR A 52 -9.55 0.51 -9.04
N GLU A 53 -9.76 -0.38 -10.00
CA GLU A 53 -11.01 -1.11 -10.15
C GLU A 53 -10.79 -2.62 -10.01
N GLY A 54 -11.77 -3.29 -9.38
CA GLY A 54 -11.75 -4.75 -9.28
C GLY A 54 -13.03 -5.30 -8.67
N TRP A 55 -13.12 -6.62 -8.64
CA TRP A 55 -14.29 -7.36 -8.21
C TRP A 55 -14.18 -7.84 -6.77
N VAL A 56 -15.25 -7.63 -5.99
CA VAL A 56 -15.39 -8.05 -4.60
C VAL A 56 -16.69 -8.84 -4.42
N ASP A 57 -16.67 -9.91 -3.62
CA ASP A 57 -17.89 -10.67 -3.26
C ASP A 57 -18.84 -9.77 -2.46
N ASN A 58 -20.12 -9.73 -2.84
CA ASN A 58 -21.16 -8.91 -2.20
C ASN A 58 -21.30 -9.16 -0.68
N LYS A 59 -20.88 -10.33 -0.18
CA LYS A 59 -20.88 -10.66 1.25
C LYS A 59 -19.78 -9.94 2.04
N GLN A 60 -18.81 -9.35 1.35
CA GLN A 60 -17.65 -8.67 1.94
C GLN A 60 -17.76 -7.14 1.87
N ILE A 61 -18.93 -6.62 1.54
CA ILE A 61 -19.19 -5.20 1.32
C ILE A 61 -20.21 -4.72 2.34
N ALA A 62 -20.01 -3.54 2.92
CA ALA A 62 -21.01 -2.82 3.71
C ALA A 62 -21.37 -1.47 3.07
N PRO A 63 -22.62 -0.96 3.25
CA PRO A 63 -22.94 0.41 2.86
C PRO A 63 -22.06 1.40 3.63
N CYS A 64 -21.57 2.44 2.98
CA CYS A 64 -20.94 3.56 3.67
C CYS A 64 -22.02 4.60 4.00
N LEU A 65 -22.44 4.67 5.28
CA LEU A 65 -23.50 5.59 5.71
C LEU A 65 -22.95 7.00 5.98
N THR A 66 -21.66 7.13 6.27
CA THR A 66 -20.99 8.40 6.60
C THR A 66 -19.73 8.58 5.73
N PRO A 67 -19.86 9.08 4.50
CA PRO A 67 -18.77 9.08 3.52
C PRO A 67 -17.67 10.14 3.75
N ASN A 68 -17.87 11.12 4.63
CA ASN A 68 -16.96 12.27 4.78
C ASN A 68 -16.07 12.14 6.03
N TYR A 69 -15.16 11.19 6.05
CA TYR A 69 -14.12 11.08 7.08
C TYR A 69 -12.72 11.24 6.47
N ASP A 70 -11.74 11.44 7.34
CA ASP A 70 -10.34 11.57 6.92
C ASP A 70 -9.79 10.19 6.48
N PRO A 71 -9.61 9.94 5.17
CA PRO A 71 -9.08 8.68 4.68
C PRO A 71 -7.58 8.52 4.93
N ASP A 72 -6.90 9.62 5.33
CA ASP A 72 -5.47 9.63 5.59
C ASP A 72 -5.14 9.14 7.01
N LEU A 73 -6.13 9.08 7.90
CA LEU A 73 -5.93 8.58 9.26
C LEU A 73 -5.92 7.06 9.28
N ARG A 74 -4.72 6.47 9.29
CA ARG A 74 -4.50 5.03 9.15
C ARG A 74 -3.81 4.43 10.36
N VAL A 75 -4.10 3.16 10.61
CA VAL A 75 -3.47 2.38 11.68
C VAL A 75 -2.02 2.06 11.34
N ILE A 76 -1.12 2.30 12.29
CA ILE A 76 0.30 1.90 12.22
C ILE A 76 0.69 0.92 13.33
N ASP A 77 -0.28 0.19 13.85
CA ASP A 77 -0.13 -0.88 14.84
C ASP A 77 -0.59 -2.22 14.24
N LEU A 78 0.04 -3.30 14.65
CA LEU A 78 -0.26 -4.66 14.16
C LEU A 78 -1.40 -5.34 14.92
N ASN A 79 -1.85 -4.77 16.06
CA ASN A 79 -2.77 -5.41 16.99
C ASN A 79 -4.05 -4.61 17.24
N THR A 80 -4.38 -3.66 16.38
CA THR A 80 -5.60 -2.86 16.53
C THR A 80 -6.85 -3.72 16.32
N LEU A 81 -7.69 -3.83 17.34
CA LEU A 81 -8.99 -4.51 17.29
C LEU A 81 -10.11 -3.50 17.43
N VAL A 82 -11.16 -3.69 16.64
CA VAL A 82 -12.42 -2.98 16.74
C VAL A 82 -13.53 -3.99 17.09
N ASP A 83 -14.34 -3.68 18.11
CA ASP A 83 -15.52 -4.47 18.44
C ASP A 83 -16.74 -3.80 17.79
N LEU A 84 -17.27 -4.43 16.75
CA LEU A 84 -18.43 -3.93 16.01
C LEU A 84 -19.77 -4.39 16.63
N GLY A 85 -19.73 -5.00 17.83
CA GLY A 85 -20.88 -5.47 18.59
C GLY A 85 -21.26 -6.93 18.26
N ASP A 86 -21.36 -7.29 17.00
CA ASP A 86 -21.60 -8.66 16.54
C ASP A 86 -20.32 -9.48 16.35
N ARG A 87 -19.18 -8.79 16.21
CA ARG A 87 -17.86 -9.40 15.99
C ARG A 87 -16.73 -8.45 16.32
N GLN A 88 -15.56 -9.01 16.57
CA GLN A 88 -14.30 -8.27 16.60
C GLN A 88 -13.59 -8.36 15.24
N VAL A 89 -13.04 -7.24 14.80
CA VAL A 89 -12.29 -7.13 13.55
C VAL A 89 -10.89 -6.63 13.84
N LEU A 90 -9.88 -7.35 13.38
CA LEU A 90 -8.50 -6.87 13.36
C LEU A 90 -8.37 -5.82 12.25
N VAL A 91 -8.08 -4.57 12.62
CA VAL A 91 -7.75 -3.52 11.64
C VAL A 91 -6.30 -3.72 11.22
N PRO A 92 -6.03 -3.98 9.95
CA PRO A 92 -4.66 -4.25 9.50
C PRO A 92 -3.83 -2.96 9.53
N TYR A 93 -2.51 -3.10 9.54
CA TYR A 93 -1.59 -2.00 9.29
C TYR A 93 -1.93 -1.30 7.97
N GLY A 94 -2.13 0.01 8.01
CA GLY A 94 -2.60 0.80 6.88
C GLY A 94 -4.13 0.84 6.70
N GLY A 95 -4.91 0.11 7.52
CA GLY A 95 -6.37 0.23 7.56
C GLY A 95 -6.82 1.59 8.05
N VAL A 96 -7.99 2.04 7.62
CA VAL A 96 -8.55 3.35 7.97
C VAL A 96 -9.40 3.25 9.22
N VAL A 97 -9.32 4.25 10.10
CA VAL A 97 -10.17 4.39 11.29
C VAL A 97 -11.15 5.54 11.11
N PRO A 98 -12.38 5.27 10.62
CA PRO A 98 -13.34 6.31 10.26
C PRO A 98 -13.71 7.19 11.46
N PHE A 99 -13.60 8.53 11.31
CA PHE A 99 -13.92 9.53 12.33
C PHE A 99 -13.29 9.23 13.70
N TYR A 100 -12.02 8.80 13.71
CA TYR A 100 -11.30 8.52 14.95
C TYR A 100 -11.21 9.75 15.84
N GLU A 101 -11.74 9.64 17.03
CA GLU A 101 -11.73 10.69 18.04
C GLU A 101 -11.71 10.08 19.44
N GLN A 102 -10.76 10.49 20.27
CA GLN A 102 -10.69 10.10 21.69
C GLN A 102 -10.81 8.59 21.93
N GLY A 103 -10.18 7.76 21.08
CA GLY A 103 -10.22 6.30 21.25
C GLY A 103 -11.50 5.64 20.74
N THR A 104 -12.27 6.31 19.89
CA THR A 104 -13.45 5.75 19.24
C THR A 104 -13.44 6.01 17.74
N ILE A 105 -14.13 5.17 16.98
CA ILE A 105 -14.47 5.39 15.56
C ILE A 105 -15.98 5.51 15.41
N LEU A 106 -16.44 6.12 14.32
CA LEU A 106 -17.87 6.10 13.96
C LEU A 106 -18.12 4.94 12.98
N TRP A 107 -18.97 4.00 13.39
CA TRP A 107 -19.35 2.85 12.58
C TRP A 107 -20.87 2.67 12.62
N ASN A 108 -21.55 2.73 11.47
CA ASN A 108 -23.02 2.67 11.35
C ASN A 108 -23.73 3.65 12.31
N ASP A 109 -23.27 4.91 12.34
CA ASP A 109 -23.78 5.98 13.22
C ASP A 109 -23.61 5.75 14.74
N GLU A 110 -22.86 4.73 15.15
CA GLU A 110 -22.52 4.45 16.54
C GLU A 110 -21.03 4.70 16.83
N ARG A 111 -20.70 5.24 18.03
CA ARG A 111 -19.33 5.36 18.50
C ARG A 111 -18.85 4.04 19.07
N VAL A 112 -17.84 3.46 18.44
CA VAL A 112 -17.26 2.16 18.80
C VAL A 112 -15.85 2.37 19.36
N PRO A 113 -15.52 1.82 20.54
CA PRO A 113 -14.19 1.91 21.13
C PRO A 113 -13.14 1.24 20.23
N VAL A 114 -11.99 1.90 20.10
CA VAL A 114 -10.81 1.34 19.45
C VAL A 114 -9.54 1.87 20.11
N SER A 115 -8.59 0.97 20.38
CA SER A 115 -7.24 1.36 20.78
C SER A 115 -6.34 1.25 19.55
N ALA A 116 -6.09 2.37 18.90
CA ALA A 116 -5.29 2.43 17.69
C ALA A 116 -4.12 3.39 17.86
N VAL A 117 -2.95 2.99 17.35
CA VAL A 117 -1.84 3.91 17.04
C VAL A 117 -1.99 4.28 15.57
N THR A 118 -2.10 5.57 15.30
CA THR A 118 -2.32 6.07 13.94
C THR A 118 -1.12 6.83 13.41
N ASN A 119 -1.05 6.97 12.09
CA ASN A 119 -0.05 7.76 11.37
C ASN A 119 -0.24 9.28 11.55
N HIS A 120 -0.93 9.70 12.63
CA HIS A 120 -1.04 11.12 12.95
C HIS A 120 0.38 11.70 13.02
N LYS A 121 0.69 12.58 12.06
CA LYS A 121 2.05 12.99 11.65
C LYS A 121 2.95 13.29 12.85
N PRO A 122 3.92 12.44 13.17
CA PRO A 122 5.03 12.87 14.00
C PRO A 122 5.76 14.00 13.26
N ASP A 123 6.30 14.95 13.99
CA ASP A 123 7.17 16.01 13.44
C ASP A 123 8.54 15.41 13.07
N LEU A 124 8.53 14.59 12.02
CA LEU A 124 9.70 13.88 11.50
C LEU A 124 9.94 14.27 10.05
N GLU A 125 11.21 14.30 9.68
CA GLU A 125 11.60 14.43 8.28
C GLU A 125 11.06 13.23 7.45
N ARG A 126 10.81 13.47 6.17
CA ARG A 126 10.23 12.47 5.27
C ARG A 126 11.03 11.16 5.20
N ALA A 127 12.36 11.25 5.19
CA ALA A 127 13.24 10.09 5.17
C ALA A 127 13.06 9.21 6.41
N ASP A 128 12.92 9.84 7.58
CA ASP A 128 12.72 9.14 8.86
C ASP A 128 11.33 8.49 8.92
N LEU A 129 10.30 9.17 8.41
CA LEU A 129 8.94 8.60 8.27
C LEU A 129 8.93 7.37 7.36
N LEU A 130 9.63 7.45 6.23
CA LEU A 130 9.74 6.35 5.29
C LEU A 130 10.39 5.12 5.95
N GLU A 131 11.52 5.31 6.64
CA GLU A 131 12.21 4.22 7.33
C GLU A 131 11.38 3.67 8.50
N LEU A 132 10.67 4.53 9.25
CA LEU A 132 9.75 4.13 10.31
C LEU A 132 8.66 3.18 9.80
N TYR A 133 7.96 3.57 8.73
CA TYR A 133 6.88 2.75 8.16
C TYR A 133 7.42 1.49 7.49
N LEU A 134 8.56 1.57 6.81
CA LEU A 134 9.22 0.43 6.17
C LEU A 134 9.58 -0.65 7.19
N HIS A 135 9.99 -0.26 8.41
CA HIS A 135 10.43 -1.21 9.44
C HIS A 135 9.39 -2.30 9.70
N THR A 136 8.10 -1.97 9.70
CA THR A 136 7.01 -2.94 9.91
C THR A 136 6.86 -3.92 8.75
N PHE A 137 7.27 -3.54 7.54
CA PHE A 137 7.22 -4.41 6.36
C PHE A 137 8.47 -5.27 6.18
N LEU A 138 9.60 -4.97 6.83
CA LEU A 138 10.84 -5.74 6.63
C LEU A 138 10.63 -7.22 6.92
N GLY A 139 11.00 -8.08 5.96
CA GLY A 139 10.81 -9.52 6.04
C GLY A 139 9.41 -10.01 5.68
N ALA A 140 8.43 -9.14 5.43
CA ALA A 140 7.10 -9.52 4.97
C ALA A 140 7.22 -10.35 3.68
N PRO A 141 6.46 -11.46 3.55
CA PRO A 141 6.53 -12.31 2.37
C PRO A 141 5.98 -11.58 1.13
N TYR A 142 6.56 -11.90 -0.04
CA TYR A 142 5.99 -11.44 -1.31
C TYR A 142 4.62 -12.09 -1.52
N LEU A 143 3.61 -11.28 -1.75
CA LEU A 143 2.27 -11.72 -2.10
C LEU A 143 1.75 -10.86 -3.25
N TRP A 144 1.53 -11.47 -4.42
CA TRP A 144 0.93 -10.76 -5.56
C TRP A 144 -0.42 -10.15 -5.18
N GLY A 145 -0.62 -8.86 -5.45
CA GLY A 145 -1.80 -8.11 -5.05
C GLY A 145 -1.82 -7.69 -3.57
N GLY A 146 -0.82 -8.06 -2.78
CA GLY A 146 -0.77 -7.77 -1.33
C GLY A 146 -0.47 -6.31 -1.01
N ARG A 147 -1.00 -5.83 0.14
CA ARG A 147 -0.85 -4.46 0.65
C ARG A 147 -0.57 -4.40 2.16
N THR A 148 -0.23 -5.51 2.81
CA THR A 148 -0.05 -5.55 4.27
C THR A 148 1.26 -6.23 4.67
N PRO A 149 1.73 -6.05 5.92
CA PRO A 149 2.90 -6.78 6.43
C PRO A 149 2.72 -8.31 6.47
N ALA A 150 1.50 -8.83 6.37
CA ALA A 150 1.24 -10.26 6.22
C ALA A 150 1.52 -10.79 4.80
N GLY A 151 1.68 -9.90 3.84
CA GLY A 151 2.03 -10.19 2.46
C GLY A 151 1.85 -8.96 1.58
N VAL A 152 2.89 -8.63 0.79
CA VAL A 152 2.94 -7.40 0.00
C VAL A 152 3.72 -7.62 -1.29
N ASP A 153 3.24 -7.09 -2.43
CA ASP A 153 4.03 -7.01 -3.66
C ASP A 153 4.85 -5.72 -3.76
N CYS A 154 5.62 -5.55 -4.82
CA CYS A 154 6.54 -4.42 -4.97
C CYS A 154 5.80 -3.06 -5.01
N SER A 155 4.76 -2.94 -5.83
CA SER A 155 3.98 -1.70 -5.95
C SER A 155 3.02 -1.48 -4.78
N GLY A 156 2.54 -2.56 -4.15
CA GLY A 156 1.79 -2.49 -2.90
C GLY A 156 2.64 -1.96 -1.73
N LEU A 157 3.92 -2.33 -1.66
CA LEU A 157 4.85 -1.80 -0.67
C LEU A 157 5.02 -0.29 -0.84
N THR A 158 5.39 0.17 -2.04
CA THR A 158 5.56 1.61 -2.31
C THR A 158 4.25 2.36 -2.09
N GLN A 159 3.11 1.84 -2.57
CA GLN A 159 1.81 2.44 -2.34
C GLN A 159 1.52 2.61 -0.84
N MET A 160 1.76 1.58 -0.02
CA MET A 160 1.49 1.64 1.42
C MET A 160 2.42 2.59 2.16
N LEU A 161 3.72 2.62 1.84
CA LEU A 161 4.65 3.56 2.44
C LEU A 161 4.24 5.01 2.16
N PHE A 162 3.82 5.30 0.93
CA PHE A 162 3.44 6.64 0.52
C PHE A 162 2.07 7.08 1.07
N ILE A 163 1.08 6.18 1.08
CA ILE A 163 -0.25 6.52 1.62
C ILE A 163 -0.19 6.81 3.12
N LEU A 164 0.71 6.16 3.87
CA LEU A 164 0.96 6.45 5.28
C LEU A 164 1.60 7.83 5.49
N MET A 165 2.23 8.39 4.47
CA MET A 165 2.75 9.76 4.44
C MET A 165 1.76 10.77 3.85
N GLY A 166 0.52 10.32 3.49
CA GLY A 166 -0.53 11.16 2.90
C GLY A 166 -0.35 11.39 1.39
N ILE A 167 0.39 10.51 0.69
CA ILE A 167 0.65 10.60 -0.75
C ILE A 167 0.02 9.38 -1.43
N TYR A 168 -0.83 9.63 -2.40
CA TYR A 168 -1.56 8.58 -3.10
C TYR A 168 -0.84 8.19 -4.39
N LEU A 169 -0.41 6.92 -4.46
CA LEU A 169 0.18 6.33 -5.66
C LEU A 169 -0.82 5.38 -6.33
N PRO A 170 -0.78 5.26 -7.65
CA PRO A 170 -1.50 4.21 -8.37
C PRO A 170 -1.10 2.81 -7.88
N ARG A 171 -1.96 1.82 -8.10
CA ARG A 171 -1.72 0.44 -7.62
C ARG A 171 -0.59 -0.27 -8.36
N ASP A 172 -0.51 -0.14 -9.67
CA ASP A 172 0.41 -0.92 -10.49
C ASP A 172 1.75 -0.18 -10.70
N ALA A 173 2.87 -0.91 -10.65
CA ALA A 173 4.22 -0.33 -10.85
C ALA A 173 4.35 0.44 -12.18
N SER A 174 3.71 -0.05 -13.24
CA SER A 174 3.70 0.63 -14.54
C SER A 174 2.98 1.96 -14.54
N GLN A 175 1.96 2.12 -13.69
CA GLN A 175 1.24 3.38 -13.50
C GLN A 175 2.05 4.32 -12.60
N GLN A 176 2.64 3.80 -11.50
CA GLN A 176 3.54 4.58 -10.63
C GLN A 176 4.73 5.16 -11.41
N ALA A 177 5.24 4.46 -12.42
CA ALA A 177 6.32 4.94 -13.29
C ALA A 177 5.94 6.15 -14.15
N MET A 178 4.66 6.49 -14.24
CA MET A 178 4.17 7.67 -14.96
C MET A 178 4.01 8.90 -14.06
N GLU A 179 4.11 8.70 -12.74
CA GLU A 179 3.97 9.77 -11.76
C GLU A 179 5.29 10.53 -11.54
N GLY A 180 5.18 11.79 -11.13
CA GLY A 180 6.30 12.63 -10.71
C GLY A 180 7.30 12.99 -11.80
N ASP A 181 8.43 13.56 -11.38
CA ASP A 181 9.49 14.07 -12.24
C ASP A 181 10.60 13.03 -12.44
N PRO A 182 11.20 12.93 -13.66
CA PRO A 182 12.30 12.02 -13.91
C PRO A 182 13.60 12.51 -13.23
N ILE A 183 14.34 11.58 -12.60
CA ILE A 183 15.69 11.81 -12.08
C ILE A 183 16.67 11.11 -13.01
N GLU A 184 17.54 11.89 -13.67
CA GLU A 184 18.45 11.37 -14.71
C GLU A 184 19.73 10.74 -14.13
N LEU A 185 20.18 11.21 -12.96
CA LEU A 185 21.43 10.77 -12.34
C LEU A 185 21.18 10.20 -10.95
N LEU A 186 21.71 9.01 -10.65
CA LEU A 186 21.59 8.37 -9.34
C LEU A 186 22.20 9.20 -8.19
N ASP A 187 23.16 10.06 -8.49
CA ASP A 187 23.76 10.96 -7.49
C ASP A 187 22.80 12.06 -7.01
N LEU A 188 21.74 12.34 -7.79
CA LEU A 188 20.69 13.31 -7.45
C LEU A 188 19.48 12.65 -6.74
N CYS A 189 19.52 11.33 -6.55
CA CYS A 189 18.45 10.62 -5.88
C CYS A 189 18.43 10.94 -4.39
N GLU A 190 17.23 11.09 -3.87
CA GLU A 190 16.92 11.36 -2.46
C GLU A 190 16.05 10.24 -1.87
N PRO A 191 16.03 10.07 -0.54
CA PRO A 191 15.11 9.13 0.10
C PRO A 191 13.67 9.43 -0.27
N GLY A 192 12.94 8.40 -0.71
CA GLY A 192 11.57 8.52 -1.20
C GLY A 192 11.44 8.56 -2.72
N ASP A 193 12.53 8.71 -3.48
CA ASP A 193 12.46 8.54 -4.93
C ASP A 193 12.12 7.07 -5.26
N LEU A 194 11.27 6.88 -6.28
CA LEU A 194 10.89 5.55 -6.76
C LEU A 194 11.81 5.11 -7.89
N VAL A 195 12.37 3.92 -7.78
CA VAL A 195 13.18 3.30 -8.84
C VAL A 195 12.43 2.15 -9.49
N PHE A 196 12.41 2.13 -10.82
CA PHE A 196 11.65 1.19 -11.64
C PHE A 196 12.58 0.31 -12.48
N PHE A 197 12.14 -0.94 -12.63
CA PHE A 197 12.89 -1.98 -13.31
C PHE A 197 12.05 -2.60 -14.42
N ASP A 198 12.66 -2.86 -15.55
CA ASP A 198 11.99 -3.42 -16.71
C ASP A 198 12.41 -4.87 -17.02
N ASN A 199 11.62 -5.51 -17.86
CA ASN A 199 12.01 -6.76 -18.52
C ASN A 199 12.69 -6.48 -19.88
N ASP A 200 13.09 -7.55 -20.59
CA ASP A 200 13.75 -7.44 -21.89
C ASP A 200 12.88 -6.78 -22.99
N GLU A 201 11.55 -6.72 -22.77
CA GLU A 201 10.61 -6.04 -23.66
C GLU A 201 10.44 -4.54 -23.30
N GLY A 202 11.14 -4.04 -22.29
CA GLY A 202 11.05 -2.66 -21.80
C GLY A 202 9.78 -2.36 -20.99
N ARG A 203 9.04 -3.37 -20.54
CA ARG A 203 7.89 -3.20 -19.68
C ARG A 203 8.33 -3.09 -18.23
N ILE A 204 7.80 -2.12 -17.50
CA ILE A 204 8.01 -2.01 -16.06
C ILE A 204 7.33 -3.21 -15.36
N ILE A 205 8.13 -3.97 -14.62
CA ILE A 205 7.72 -5.18 -13.92
C ILE A 205 8.00 -5.14 -12.41
N HIS A 206 8.79 -4.15 -11.97
CA HIS A 206 9.17 -4.04 -10.57
C HIS A 206 9.42 -2.59 -10.17
N VAL A 207 9.25 -2.30 -8.88
CA VAL A 207 9.49 -1.00 -8.27
C VAL A 207 10.08 -1.16 -6.87
N GLY A 208 10.92 -0.22 -6.48
CA GLY A 208 11.42 -0.05 -5.13
C GLY A 208 11.48 1.42 -4.75
N VAL A 209 11.70 1.69 -3.47
CA VAL A 209 11.88 3.04 -2.94
C VAL A 209 13.31 3.23 -2.47
N ILE A 210 13.91 4.35 -2.86
CA ILE A 210 15.26 4.73 -2.49
C ILE A 210 15.28 5.17 -1.03
N LEU A 211 16.29 4.72 -0.28
CA LEU A 211 16.51 5.05 1.12
C LEU A 211 17.75 5.94 1.29
N THR A 212 17.94 6.42 2.51
CA THR A 212 19.17 7.11 2.90
C THR A 212 20.39 6.24 2.58
N ARG A 213 21.45 6.83 2.03
CA ARG A 213 22.73 6.11 1.77
C ARG A 213 23.28 5.52 3.05
N ASN A 214 23.95 4.37 2.93
CA ASN A 214 24.65 3.80 4.08
C ASN A 214 25.94 4.59 4.40
N ASP A 215 26.64 4.21 5.49
CA ASP A 215 27.88 4.86 5.93
C ASP A 215 29.02 4.77 4.89
N GLU A 216 28.94 3.81 3.98
CA GLU A 216 29.89 3.62 2.87
C GLU A 216 29.55 4.49 1.66
N GLY A 217 28.41 5.21 1.70
CA GLY A 217 27.88 6.04 0.62
C GLY A 217 27.11 5.29 -0.45
N ASP A 218 26.87 4.01 -0.28
CA ASP A 218 26.08 3.19 -1.20
C ASP A 218 24.59 3.60 -1.18
N LEU A 219 24.01 3.67 -2.37
CA LEU A 219 22.57 3.86 -2.52
C LEU A 219 21.83 2.57 -2.16
N ARG A 220 20.79 2.68 -1.33
CA ARG A 220 19.97 1.56 -0.86
C ARG A 220 18.58 1.64 -1.44
N VAL A 221 17.98 0.49 -1.74
CA VAL A 221 16.60 0.38 -2.22
C VAL A 221 15.84 -0.64 -1.37
N ALA A 222 14.67 -0.24 -0.87
CA ALA A 222 13.71 -1.16 -0.28
C ALA A 222 12.72 -1.62 -1.33
N HIS A 223 12.51 -2.94 -1.43
CA HIS A 223 11.61 -3.53 -2.40
C HIS A 223 11.07 -4.87 -1.91
N SER A 224 10.01 -5.38 -2.54
CA SER A 224 9.46 -6.71 -2.24
C SER A 224 9.81 -7.69 -3.37
N SER A 225 10.71 -8.62 -3.08
CA SER A 225 11.14 -9.69 -3.99
C SER A 225 11.45 -10.95 -3.18
N GLY A 226 10.55 -11.94 -3.24
CA GLY A 226 10.49 -13.07 -2.33
C GLY A 226 10.04 -12.67 -0.91
N ARG A 227 10.61 -11.59 -0.41
CA ARG A 227 10.23 -10.87 0.82
C ARG A 227 10.56 -9.39 0.67
N VAL A 228 10.08 -8.56 1.59
CA VAL A 228 10.54 -7.17 1.69
C VAL A 228 11.96 -7.15 2.24
N ARG A 229 12.86 -6.50 1.50
CA ARG A 229 14.29 -6.47 1.77
C ARG A 229 14.90 -5.12 1.34
N ILE A 230 16.10 -4.84 1.83
CA ILE A 230 16.91 -3.69 1.45
C ILE A 230 18.16 -4.23 0.78
N ASP A 231 18.40 -3.78 -0.46
CA ASP A 231 19.56 -4.15 -1.24
C ASP A 231 20.31 -2.92 -1.74
N LYS A 232 21.53 -3.12 -2.23
CA LYS A 232 22.32 -2.08 -2.88
C LYS A 232 21.76 -1.79 -4.27
N LEU A 233 21.70 -0.50 -4.63
CA LEU A 233 21.32 -0.01 -5.95
C LEU A 233 22.49 0.69 -6.60
N ASP A 234 22.73 0.38 -7.88
CA ASP A 234 23.64 1.13 -8.74
C ASP A 234 23.06 1.26 -10.17
N GLN A 235 23.88 1.75 -11.11
CA GLN A 235 23.46 1.99 -12.50
C GLN A 235 23.03 0.71 -13.25
N GLN A 236 23.47 -0.48 -12.82
CA GLN A 236 23.06 -1.74 -13.43
C GLN A 236 21.70 -2.21 -12.87
N GLY A 237 21.39 -1.83 -11.61
CA GLY A 237 20.16 -2.21 -10.94
C GLY A 237 20.36 -2.66 -9.50
N ILE A 238 19.51 -3.57 -9.03
CA ILE A 238 19.55 -4.11 -7.68
C ILE A 238 20.60 -5.22 -7.60
N PHE A 239 21.61 -5.03 -6.75
CA PHE A 239 22.58 -6.08 -6.43
C PHE A 239 22.13 -6.86 -5.20
N ASN A 240 21.74 -8.12 -5.41
CA ASN A 240 21.39 -9.03 -4.35
C ASN A 240 22.66 -9.66 -3.75
N ALA A 241 23.04 -9.23 -2.55
CA ALA A 241 24.26 -9.71 -1.88
C ALA A 241 24.16 -11.20 -1.46
N GLU A 242 22.94 -11.74 -1.21
CA GLU A 242 22.74 -13.15 -0.87
C GLU A 242 23.08 -14.09 -2.04
N ASP A 243 22.70 -13.67 -3.26
CA ASP A 243 22.95 -14.42 -4.49
C ASP A 243 24.23 -14.02 -5.21
N GLY A 244 24.87 -12.91 -4.81
CA GLY A 244 26.07 -12.35 -5.43
C GLY A 244 25.88 -11.86 -6.87
N LYS A 245 24.67 -11.45 -7.24
CA LYS A 245 24.33 -11.06 -8.61
C LYS A 245 23.27 -9.94 -8.65
N TYR A 246 23.17 -9.29 -9.82
CA TYR A 246 22.07 -8.37 -10.10
C TYR A 246 20.77 -9.13 -10.32
N SER A 247 19.69 -8.66 -9.66
CA SER A 247 18.36 -9.30 -9.72
C SER A 247 17.39 -8.56 -10.64
N HIS A 248 17.50 -7.24 -10.73
CA HIS A 248 16.59 -6.38 -11.50
C HIS A 248 17.39 -5.28 -12.21
N ARG A 249 17.18 -5.13 -13.51
CA ARG A 249 17.83 -4.10 -14.32
C ARG A 249 17.12 -2.77 -14.15
N MET A 250 17.84 -1.71 -13.76
CA MET A 250 17.28 -0.38 -13.59
C MET A 250 16.82 0.22 -14.93
N ARG A 251 15.64 0.82 -14.94
CA ARG A 251 15.07 1.51 -16.08
C ARG A 251 15.01 3.01 -15.89
N MET A 252 14.47 3.48 -14.80
CA MET A 252 14.28 4.91 -14.49
C MET A 252 14.08 5.16 -13.01
N VAL A 253 14.25 6.41 -12.61
CA VAL A 253 13.91 6.91 -11.27
C VAL A 253 12.91 8.06 -11.42
N ARG A 254 11.96 8.15 -10.48
CA ARG A 254 10.94 9.20 -10.39
C ARG A 254 10.90 9.80 -9.00
N ARG A 255 10.80 11.13 -8.94
CA ARG A 255 10.48 11.87 -7.72
C ARG A 255 9.01 12.22 -7.75
N VAL A 256 8.24 11.67 -6.82
CA VAL A 256 6.78 11.86 -6.70
C VAL A 256 6.38 12.78 -5.55
N LEU A 257 7.35 13.52 -5.03
CA LEU A 257 7.24 14.27 -3.77
C LEU A 257 7.45 15.76 -3.98
#